data_a0e8e3c106cb24b93f7da63cde117105
#
_entry.id   a0e8e3c106cb24b93f7da63cde117105
#
_cell.length_a   1.000
_cell.length_b   1.000
_cell.length_c   1.000
_cell.angle_alpha   90.00
_cell.angle_beta   90.00
_cell.angle_gamma   90.00
#
_symmetry.space_group_name_H-M   'P 1'
#
loop_
_entity.id
_entity.type
_entity.pdbx_description
1 polymer ?
#
loop_
_entity_poly.entity_id
_entity_poly.type
_entity_poly.pdbx_seq_one_letter_code
_entity_poly.pdbx_strand_id
1 'polypeptide(L)'
;MHRLVVTRFDTKTYQNNKNWKEKHNWKGAAYGSPVKVSETILGDAVLFVLEMHLDENKIKGIGFIRNNLETNKHFKIYNCGHYNRYTYCSKYRIDRKELNFDEKVIIRVL
;
A
#
# COMPACT_ATOMS: atom_id res chain seq x y z
N MET A 1 -11.41 13.42 -7.16
CA MET A 1 -11.84 12.02 -7.35
C MET A 1 -11.17 11.12 -6.33
N HIS A 2 -11.90 10.17 -5.81
CA HIS A 2 -11.42 9.20 -4.83
C HIS A 2 -11.65 7.80 -5.37
N ARG A 3 -10.68 6.91 -5.16
CA ARG A 3 -10.77 5.50 -5.56
C ARG A 3 -10.29 4.59 -4.46
N LEU A 4 -10.95 3.43 -4.35
CA LEU A 4 -10.49 2.35 -3.50
C LEU A 4 -9.68 1.38 -4.34
N VAL A 5 -8.48 1.07 -3.88
CA VAL A 5 -7.62 0.06 -4.51
C VAL A 5 -7.15 -0.91 -3.44
N VAL A 6 -6.67 -2.06 -3.86
CA VAL A 6 -6.21 -3.10 -2.94
C VAL A 6 -4.77 -3.44 -3.27
N THR A 7 -3.91 -3.43 -2.26
CA THR A 7 -2.58 -4.01 -2.39
C THR A 7 -2.54 -5.32 -1.60
N ARG A 8 -1.91 -6.32 -2.17
CA ARG A 8 -1.87 -7.66 -1.56
C ARG A 8 -0.45 -8.00 -1.17
N PHE A 9 -0.30 -8.44 0.07
CA PHE A 9 0.98 -8.87 0.62
C PHE A 9 0.93 -10.35 0.97
N ASP A 10 2.02 -11.06 0.70
CA ASP A 10 2.30 -12.29 1.42
C ASP A 10 3.13 -11.95 2.66
N THR A 11 3.49 -12.94 3.46
CA THR A 11 4.25 -12.72 4.69
C THR A 11 5.58 -12.03 4.40
N LYS A 12 6.27 -12.46 3.35
CA LYS A 12 7.58 -11.94 2.98
C LYS A 12 7.53 -10.49 2.54
N THR A 13 6.62 -10.15 1.63
CA THR A 13 6.52 -8.77 1.12
C THR A 13 5.99 -7.83 2.20
N TYR A 14 5.09 -8.28 3.04
CA TYR A 14 4.63 -7.47 4.17
C TYR A 14 5.78 -7.16 5.13
N GLN A 15 6.61 -8.16 5.44
CA GLN A 15 7.74 -7.98 6.33
C GLN A 15 8.79 -7.03 5.72
N ASN A 16 9.05 -7.13 4.42
CA ASN A 16 9.93 -6.20 3.71
C ASN A 16 9.44 -4.77 3.84
N ASN A 17 8.14 -4.56 3.63
CA ASN A 17 7.51 -3.24 3.73
C ASN A 17 7.66 -2.67 5.14
N LYS A 18 7.35 -3.47 6.15
CA LYS A 18 7.45 -3.09 7.54
C LYS A 18 8.88 -2.74 7.94
N ASN A 19 9.85 -3.56 7.54
CA ASN A 19 11.26 -3.34 7.85
C ASN A 19 11.77 -2.05 7.21
N TRP A 20 11.39 -1.78 5.96
CA TRP A 20 11.78 -0.54 5.28
C TRP A 20 11.23 0.68 6.01
N LYS A 21 9.96 0.63 6.42
CA LYS A 21 9.32 1.73 7.15
C LYS A 21 9.99 1.99 8.50
N GLU A 22 10.32 0.91 9.23
CA GLU A 22 11.02 1.03 10.51
C GLU A 22 12.42 1.62 10.33
N LYS A 23 13.16 1.14 9.35
CA LYS A 23 14.52 1.60 9.06
C LYS A 23 14.54 3.09 8.72
N HIS A 24 13.55 3.59 8.01
CA HIS A 24 13.47 4.98 7.58
C HIS A 24 12.61 5.85 8.49
N ASN A 25 12.14 5.29 9.60
CA ASN A 25 11.22 5.95 10.52
C ASN A 25 10.00 6.54 9.80
N TRP A 26 9.47 5.77 8.85
CA TRP A 26 8.34 6.17 8.00
C TRP A 26 7.04 5.63 8.58
N LYS A 27 6.18 6.52 9.09
CA LYS A 27 4.93 6.14 9.74
C LYS A 27 3.73 6.11 8.80
N GLY A 28 3.87 6.65 7.61
CA GLY A 28 2.81 6.70 6.62
C GLY A 28 2.73 5.45 5.76
N ALA A 29 2.22 5.62 4.55
CA ALA A 29 2.08 4.56 3.56
C ALA A 29 3.27 4.55 2.61
N ALA A 30 3.70 3.35 2.21
CA ALA A 30 4.72 3.16 1.19
C ALA A 30 4.40 1.88 0.43
N TYR A 31 4.18 2.00 -0.88
CA TYR A 31 3.79 0.86 -1.71
C TYR A 31 4.67 0.80 -2.95
N GLY A 32 5.03 -0.40 -3.34
CA GLY A 32 5.73 -0.66 -4.58
C GLY A 32 4.97 -1.67 -5.41
N SER A 33 5.11 -1.59 -6.73
CA SER A 33 4.41 -2.48 -7.64
C SER A 33 5.23 -2.67 -8.93
N PRO A 34 5.16 -3.86 -9.56
CA PRO A 34 5.77 -4.05 -10.87
C PRO A 34 5.00 -3.34 -11.99
N VAL A 35 3.76 -2.93 -11.72
CA VAL A 35 2.94 -2.21 -12.69
C VAL A 35 2.42 -0.91 -12.08
N LYS A 36 2.19 0.08 -12.94
CA LYS A 36 1.58 1.35 -12.50
C LYS A 36 0.13 1.15 -12.12
N VAL A 37 -0.37 2.00 -11.21
CA VAL A 37 -1.81 2.17 -11.03
C VAL A 37 -2.39 2.59 -12.39
N SER A 38 -3.56 2.03 -12.72
CA SER A 38 -4.17 2.23 -14.04
C SER A 38 -4.22 3.69 -14.48
N GLU A 39 -3.85 3.94 -15.73
CA GLU A 39 -3.91 5.28 -16.32
C GLU A 39 -5.34 5.77 -16.53
N THR A 40 -6.33 4.89 -16.43
CA THR A 40 -7.74 5.30 -16.45
C THR A 40 -8.12 6.06 -15.18
N ILE A 41 -7.31 5.96 -14.13
CA ILE A 41 -7.47 6.74 -12.91
C ILE A 41 -6.69 8.04 -13.11
N LEU A 42 -7.35 9.18 -12.90
CA LEU A 42 -6.71 10.49 -13.08
C LEU A 42 -5.46 10.63 -12.19
N GLY A 43 -4.43 11.27 -12.73
CA GLY A 43 -3.29 11.69 -11.95
C GLY A 43 -3.75 12.57 -10.78
N ASP A 44 -3.08 12.51 -9.67
CA ASP A 44 -3.44 13.20 -8.42
C ASP A 44 -4.77 12.75 -7.80
N ALA A 45 -5.45 11.75 -8.34
CA ALA A 45 -6.60 11.17 -7.67
C ALA A 45 -6.18 10.63 -6.30
N VAL A 46 -7.03 10.81 -5.29
CA VAL A 46 -6.78 10.24 -3.97
C VAL A 46 -7.16 8.76 -4.01
N LEU A 47 -6.22 7.93 -3.62
CA LEU A 47 -6.40 6.48 -3.56
C LEU A 47 -6.44 6.04 -2.11
N PHE A 48 -7.50 5.31 -1.76
CA PHE A 48 -7.61 4.61 -0.49
C PHE A 48 -7.12 3.18 -0.73
N VAL A 49 -5.99 2.82 -0.13
CA VAL A 49 -5.33 1.54 -0.38
C VAL A 49 -5.58 0.59 0.77
N LEU A 50 -6.36 -0.45 0.52
CA LEU A 50 -6.53 -1.54 1.48
C LEU A 50 -5.31 -2.45 1.42
N GLU A 51 -4.65 -2.61 2.57
CA GLU A 51 -3.47 -3.47 2.71
C GLU A 51 -3.91 -4.87 3.12
N MET A 52 -4.06 -5.76 2.15
CA MET A 52 -4.53 -7.12 2.39
C MET A 52 -3.37 -8.07 2.56
N HIS A 53 -3.28 -8.71 3.72
CA HIS A 53 -2.31 -9.76 3.99
C HIS A 53 -2.93 -11.12 3.64
N LEU A 54 -2.45 -11.73 2.55
CA LEU A 54 -3.07 -12.95 2.01
C LEU A 54 -2.92 -14.16 2.94
N ASP A 55 -1.73 -14.33 3.52
CA ASP A 55 -1.47 -15.51 4.37
C ASP A 55 -2.28 -15.47 5.67
N GLU A 56 -2.48 -14.30 6.24
CA GLU A 56 -3.28 -14.13 7.46
C GLU A 56 -4.75 -13.88 7.17
N ASN A 57 -5.10 -13.60 5.92
CA ASN A 57 -6.45 -13.22 5.50
C ASN A 57 -6.99 -12.04 6.31
N LYS A 58 -6.17 -11.00 6.44
CA LYS A 58 -6.48 -9.80 7.25
C LYS A 58 -6.13 -8.53 6.52
N ILE A 59 -6.91 -7.48 6.80
CA ILE A 59 -6.58 -6.13 6.38
C ILE A 59 -5.66 -5.52 7.44
N LYS A 60 -4.45 -5.10 7.04
CA LYS A 60 -3.44 -4.60 7.96
C LYS A 60 -3.50 -3.10 8.16
N GLY A 61 -4.13 -2.39 7.27
CA GLY A 61 -4.29 -0.95 7.35
C GLY A 61 -4.88 -0.36 6.08
N ILE A 62 -5.07 0.94 6.08
CA ILE A 62 -5.53 1.71 4.91
C ILE A 62 -4.58 2.88 4.72
N GLY A 63 -3.95 2.93 3.56
CA GLY A 63 -3.13 4.06 3.16
C GLY A 63 -3.94 5.07 2.34
N PHE A 64 -3.53 6.33 2.41
CA PHE A 64 -4.13 7.41 1.62
C PHE A 64 -3.02 8.02 0.79
N ILE A 65 -3.02 7.74 -0.51
CA ILE A 65 -1.99 8.22 -1.42
C ILE A 65 -2.62 8.98 -2.59
N ARG A 66 -1.80 9.77 -3.28
CA ARG A 66 -2.19 10.33 -4.56
C ARG A 66 -1.64 9.43 -5.67
N ASN A 67 -2.33 9.40 -6.80
CA ASN A 67 -1.89 8.61 -7.96
C ASN A 67 -0.71 9.31 -8.66
N ASN A 68 0.35 9.54 -7.90
CA ASN A 68 1.60 10.13 -8.38
C ASN A 68 2.76 9.25 -7.95
N LEU A 69 3.58 8.88 -8.92
CA LEU A 69 4.79 8.10 -8.64
C LEU A 69 5.82 8.95 -7.90
N GLU A 70 6.54 8.32 -6.98
CA GLU A 70 7.71 8.93 -6.37
C GLU A 70 8.87 8.81 -7.37
N THR A 71 9.24 9.92 -8.01
CA THR A 71 10.24 9.93 -9.08
C THR A 71 11.59 10.49 -8.67
N ASN A 72 11.65 11.22 -7.55
CA ASN A 72 12.87 11.90 -7.13
C ASN A 72 13.81 11.03 -6.33
N LYS A 73 13.34 9.89 -5.87
CA LYS A 73 14.12 8.98 -5.04
C LYS A 73 13.89 7.55 -5.50
N HIS A 74 14.94 6.76 -5.43
CA HIS A 74 14.84 5.34 -5.67
C HIS A 74 14.62 4.63 -4.33
N PHE A 75 13.41 4.10 -4.12
CA PHE A 75 13.08 3.37 -2.90
C PHE A 75 13.23 1.87 -3.12
N LYS A 76 14.06 1.25 -2.30
CA LYS A 76 14.22 -0.20 -2.30
C LYS A 76 13.46 -0.79 -1.11
N ILE A 77 12.14 -0.88 -1.25
CA ILE A 77 11.26 -1.38 -0.20
C ILE A 77 11.32 -2.90 -0.12
N TYR A 78 11.30 -3.55 -1.28
CA TYR A 78 11.24 -5.01 -1.38
C TYR A 78 12.56 -5.59 -1.88
N ASN A 79 12.81 -6.86 -1.55
CA ASN A 79 14.00 -7.55 -2.03
C ASN A 79 13.94 -7.85 -3.53
N CYS A 80 12.74 -7.93 -4.11
CA CYS A 80 12.55 -8.11 -5.54
C CYS A 80 12.51 -6.74 -6.24
N GLY A 81 13.42 -6.50 -7.17
CA GLY A 81 13.51 -5.23 -7.89
C GLY A 81 12.25 -4.87 -8.67
N HIS A 82 11.51 -5.87 -9.16
CA HIS A 82 10.25 -5.62 -9.88
C HIS A 82 9.22 -4.92 -9.00
N TYR A 83 9.13 -5.28 -7.73
CA TYR A 83 8.18 -4.68 -6.80
C TYR A 83 8.56 -3.26 -6.41
N ASN A 84 9.79 -2.83 -6.68
CA ASN A 84 10.25 -1.47 -6.41
C ASN A 84 10.15 -0.55 -7.64
N ARG A 85 9.65 -1.07 -8.75
CA ARG A 85 9.66 -0.36 -10.04
C ARG A 85 8.80 0.89 -10.03
N TYR A 86 7.60 0.82 -9.46
CA TYR A 86 6.69 1.94 -9.31
C TYR A 86 6.37 2.10 -7.83
N THR A 87 6.75 3.24 -7.26
CA THR A 87 6.63 3.49 -5.82
C THR A 87 5.68 4.65 -5.56
N TYR A 88 4.80 4.45 -4.58
CA TYR A 88 3.83 5.44 -4.12
C TYR A 88 4.00 5.62 -2.62
N CYS A 89 4.20 6.85 -2.15
CA CYS A 89 4.39 7.14 -0.74
C CYS A 89 3.51 8.27 -0.27
N SER A 90 3.15 8.23 1.01
CA SER A 90 2.37 9.27 1.65
C SER A 90 2.63 9.27 3.15
N LYS A 91 2.32 10.39 3.80
CA LYS A 91 2.39 10.50 5.27
C LYS A 91 1.16 9.90 5.95
N TYR A 92 0.13 9.52 5.19
CA TYR A 92 -1.18 9.21 5.74
C TYR A 92 -1.48 7.72 5.66
N ARG A 93 -1.69 7.12 6.82
CA ARG A 93 -2.05 5.70 6.95
C ARG A 93 -2.77 5.48 8.27
N ILE A 94 -3.80 4.64 8.24
CA ILE A 94 -4.50 4.19 9.45
C ILE A 94 -4.17 2.71 9.63
N ASP A 95 -3.61 2.37 10.79
CA ASP A 95 -3.27 0.99 11.09
C ASP A 95 -4.52 0.17 11.45
N ARG A 96 -4.43 -1.15 11.26
CA ARG A 96 -5.52 -2.08 11.55
C ARG A 96 -6.15 -1.87 12.92
N LYS A 97 -5.33 -1.68 13.94
CA LYS A 97 -5.80 -1.54 15.32
C LYS A 97 -6.66 -0.29 15.56
N GLU A 98 -6.60 0.68 14.66
CA GLU A 98 -7.37 1.91 14.74
C GLU A 98 -8.66 1.84 13.94
N LEU A 99 -8.89 0.74 13.22
CA LEU A 99 -10.06 0.56 12.38
C LEU A 99 -11.16 -0.19 13.13
N ASN A 100 -12.39 0.29 12.97
CA ASN A 100 -13.58 -0.38 13.49
C ASN A 100 -14.47 -0.74 12.30
N PHE A 101 -14.32 -1.97 11.79
CA PHE A 101 -15.04 -2.42 10.61
C PHE A 101 -15.28 -3.93 10.65
N ASP A 102 -16.26 -4.39 9.87
CA ASP A 102 -16.50 -5.81 9.70
C ASP A 102 -15.61 -6.34 8.57
N GLU A 103 -14.46 -6.83 8.97
CA GLU A 103 -13.43 -7.34 8.06
C GLU A 103 -13.93 -8.51 7.20
N LYS A 104 -14.78 -9.37 7.77
CA LYS A 104 -15.31 -10.53 7.04
C LYS A 104 -16.15 -10.10 5.85
N VAL A 105 -16.97 -9.06 6.02
CA VAL A 105 -17.78 -8.53 4.93
C VAL A 105 -16.89 -7.91 3.86
N ILE A 106 -15.90 -7.13 4.25
CA ILE A 106 -15.01 -6.48 3.30
C ILE A 106 -14.20 -7.50 2.51
N ILE A 107 -13.64 -8.50 3.16
CA ILE A 107 -12.87 -9.56 2.48
C ILE A 107 -13.74 -10.31 1.49
N ARG A 108 -15.01 -10.52 1.81
CA ARG A 108 -15.93 -11.27 0.96
C ARG A 108 -16.22 -10.54 -0.37
N VAL A 109 -16.20 -9.21 -0.38
CA VAL A 109 -16.47 -8.43 -1.59
C VAL A 109 -15.21 -8.05 -2.36
N LEU A 110 -14.06 -8.31 -1.82
CA LEU A 110 -12.78 -8.10 -2.51
C LEU A 110 -12.43 -9.31 -3.37
#